data_73cd071a271e0d15c3e7d43573e055ed
#
_entry.id   73cd071a271e0d15c3e7d43573e055ed
#
_cell.length_a   1.000
_cell.length_b   1.000
_cell.length_c   1.000
_cell.angle_alpha   90.00
_cell.angle_beta   90.00
_cell.angle_gamma   90.00
#
_symmetry.space_group_name_H-M   'P 1'
#
loop_
_entity.id
_entity.type
_entity.pdbx_description
1 polymer ?
#
loop_
_entity_poly.entity_id
_entity_poly.type
_entity_poly.pdbx_seq_one_letter_code
_entity_poly.pdbx_strand_id
1 'polypeptide(L)'
;MIPPKPADRFLGLNNTQDPIALGFSWLITANNVDVNDAGKLQLRTGYTQALAATPSGAYATLDEQRMYFVDAGTLKAMNANGTSAVTLATGLDDAPMAWAEINGQVFYANGTNSGIIAADNAVLPWAWAVPTAPTLTAVTGNLDPGLYRACITHHLPDGRETGPSEVVELEIAQGQALQVSGIEQIAGQTTHVYIAPANSTVFQRAGSPSV
;
A
#
# COMPACT_ATOMS: atom_id res chain seq x y z
N MET A 1 -13.19 50.29 44.63
CA MET A 1 -12.60 49.31 43.75
C MET A 1 -12.97 49.69 42.33
N ILE A 2 -12.01 50.03 41.46
CA ILE A 2 -12.26 50.38 40.07
C ILE A 2 -12.51 49.02 39.35
N PRO A 3 -13.65 48.83 38.68
CA PRO A 3 -13.88 47.61 37.93
C PRO A 3 -12.78 47.43 36.86
N PRO A 4 -12.25 46.22 36.65
CA PRO A 4 -11.25 46.02 35.62
C PRO A 4 -11.82 46.40 34.26
N LYS A 5 -11.05 47.19 33.48
CA LYS A 5 -11.44 47.55 32.12
C LYS A 5 -11.51 46.28 31.29
N PRO A 6 -12.62 45.99 30.60
CA PRO A 6 -12.72 44.81 29.76
C PRO A 6 -11.64 44.86 28.67
N ALA A 7 -11.13 43.71 28.28
CA ALA A 7 -10.16 43.64 27.20
C ALA A 7 -10.82 44.11 25.88
N ASP A 8 -10.29 45.15 25.28
CA ASP A 8 -10.76 45.61 23.98
C ASP A 8 -10.32 44.69 22.84
N ARG A 9 -9.28 43.93 23.09
CA ARG A 9 -8.66 43.03 22.12
C ARG A 9 -7.98 41.86 22.83
N PHE A 10 -8.23 40.64 22.33
CA PHE A 10 -7.49 39.41 22.76
C PHE A 10 -6.24 39.22 21.90
N LEU A 11 -5.16 38.78 22.53
CA LEU A 11 -3.87 38.53 21.89
C LEU A 11 -3.68 37.03 21.51
N GLY A 12 -4.53 36.14 22.01
CA GLY A 12 -4.48 34.72 21.77
C GLY A 12 -4.58 33.89 23.04
N LEU A 13 -4.28 32.61 22.93
CA LEU A 13 -4.21 31.65 24.03
C LEU A 13 -2.77 31.58 24.57
N ASN A 14 -2.59 31.73 25.88
CA ASN A 14 -1.31 31.53 26.54
C ASN A 14 -1.50 30.58 27.73
N ASN A 15 -1.00 29.36 27.58
CA ASN A 15 -1.03 28.31 28.59
C ASN A 15 0.36 27.97 29.15
N THR A 16 1.37 28.81 28.86
CA THR A 16 2.76 28.61 29.28
C THR A 16 3.14 29.42 30.52
N GLN A 17 2.38 30.44 30.82
CA GLN A 17 2.62 31.32 32.00
C GLN A 17 1.58 31.08 33.07
N ASP A 18 1.93 31.43 34.32
CA ASP A 18 1.00 31.41 35.45
C ASP A 18 -0.23 32.28 35.12
N PRO A 19 -1.45 31.77 35.23
CA PRO A 19 -2.68 32.51 35.00
C PRO A 19 -2.77 33.83 35.77
N ILE A 20 -2.20 33.90 36.98
CA ILE A 20 -2.20 35.11 37.81
C ILE A 20 -1.29 36.20 37.26
N ALA A 21 -0.23 35.82 36.53
CA ALA A 21 0.72 36.71 35.91
C ALA A 21 0.30 37.19 34.51
N LEU A 22 -0.74 36.58 33.92
CA LEU A 22 -1.25 36.92 32.61
C LEU A 22 -2.11 38.20 32.68
N GLY A 23 -1.89 39.09 31.71
CA GLY A 23 -2.77 40.27 31.52
C GLY A 23 -4.13 39.87 30.96
N PHE A 24 -5.15 40.70 31.17
CA PHE A 24 -6.55 40.48 30.74
C PHE A 24 -6.74 40.29 29.22
N SER A 25 -5.73 40.55 28.40
CA SER A 25 -5.77 40.35 26.94
C SER A 25 -5.41 38.94 26.50
N TRP A 26 -5.03 38.04 27.41
CA TRP A 26 -4.71 36.66 27.09
C TRP A 26 -5.81 35.74 27.58
N LEU A 27 -6.11 34.73 26.75
CA LEU A 27 -6.99 33.62 27.12
C LEU A 27 -6.16 32.55 27.79
N ILE A 28 -6.62 32.02 28.91
CA ILE A 28 -6.05 30.84 29.59
C ILE A 28 -6.63 29.56 28.98
N THR A 29 -7.89 29.64 28.57
CA THR A 29 -8.64 28.51 27.98
C THR A 29 -9.48 29.07 26.83
N ALA A 30 -9.53 28.35 25.74
CA ALA A 30 -10.35 28.70 24.57
C ALA A 30 -11.07 27.41 24.08
N ASN A 31 -12.31 27.24 24.52
CA ASN A 31 -13.15 26.11 24.10
C ASN A 31 -14.09 26.57 22.98
N ASN A 32 -13.94 25.97 21.79
CA ASN A 32 -14.77 26.24 20.61
C ASN A 32 -14.79 27.72 20.15
N VAL A 33 -13.73 28.47 20.44
CA VAL A 33 -13.55 29.83 20.00
C VAL A 33 -12.15 30.06 19.42
N ASP A 34 -12.06 30.97 18.47
CA ASP A 34 -10.81 31.47 17.92
C ASP A 34 -10.75 33.00 18.15
N VAL A 35 -9.54 33.55 18.16
CA VAL A 35 -9.32 34.99 18.15
C VAL A 35 -9.09 35.39 16.70
N ASN A 36 -9.95 36.22 16.14
CA ASN A 36 -9.79 36.72 14.78
C ASN A 36 -8.71 37.81 14.67
N ASP A 37 -8.37 38.22 13.46
CA ASP A 37 -7.32 39.22 13.20
C ASP A 37 -7.57 40.57 13.88
N ALA A 38 -8.82 40.92 14.18
CA ALA A 38 -9.19 42.10 14.95
C ALA A 38 -9.03 41.91 16.47
N GLY A 39 -8.62 40.72 16.93
CA GLY A 39 -8.49 40.39 18.34
C GLY A 39 -9.82 40.13 19.04
N LYS A 40 -10.90 39.82 18.29
CA LYS A 40 -12.20 39.48 18.86
C LYS A 40 -12.40 37.95 18.91
N LEU A 41 -13.14 37.51 19.92
CA LEU A 41 -13.54 36.08 20.01
C LEU A 41 -14.61 35.80 18.96
N GLN A 42 -14.38 34.72 18.21
CA GLN A 42 -15.31 34.17 17.22
C GLN A 42 -15.55 32.71 17.52
N LEU A 43 -16.78 32.26 17.48
CA LEU A 43 -17.08 30.83 17.55
C LEU A 43 -16.47 30.13 16.35
N ARG A 44 -15.84 28.97 16.58
CA ARG A 44 -15.40 28.11 15.50
C ARG A 44 -16.59 27.69 14.66
N THR A 45 -16.39 27.67 13.37
CA THR A 45 -17.36 27.09 12.45
C THR A 45 -17.52 25.61 12.82
N GLY A 46 -18.74 25.17 13.04
CA GLY A 46 -19.00 23.75 13.31
C GLY A 46 -18.62 22.88 12.11
N TYR A 47 -18.35 21.62 12.37
CA TYR A 47 -18.13 20.62 11.32
C TYR A 47 -19.46 19.91 11.02
N THR A 48 -19.72 19.70 9.75
CA THR A 48 -20.79 18.81 9.33
C THR A 48 -20.19 17.44 9.05
N GLN A 49 -20.75 16.40 9.64
CA GLN A 49 -20.32 15.04 9.38
C GLN A 49 -20.64 14.68 7.92
N ALA A 50 -19.61 14.44 7.11
CA ALA A 50 -19.77 14.09 5.71
C ALA A 50 -20.21 12.63 5.53
N LEU A 51 -19.79 11.74 6.43
CA LEU A 51 -20.11 10.31 6.40
C LEU A 51 -20.26 9.79 7.83
N ALA A 52 -21.32 9.01 8.09
CA ALA A 52 -21.52 8.30 9.34
C ALA A 52 -20.63 7.04 9.34
N ALA A 53 -19.37 7.20 9.78
CA ALA A 53 -18.39 6.12 9.90
C ALA A 53 -17.48 6.38 11.11
N THR A 54 -16.90 5.31 11.62
CA THR A 54 -15.87 5.34 12.67
C THR A 54 -14.61 4.65 12.15
N PRO A 55 -13.85 5.32 11.24
CA PRO A 55 -12.73 4.67 10.59
C PRO A 55 -11.62 4.32 11.58
N SER A 56 -11.08 3.11 11.49
CA SER A 56 -9.89 2.66 12.21
C SER A 56 -8.59 3.23 11.63
N GLY A 57 -8.64 3.78 10.43
CA GLY A 57 -7.55 4.48 9.77
C GLY A 57 -8.04 5.15 8.49
N ALA A 58 -7.55 6.34 8.21
CA ALA A 58 -7.88 7.09 7.01
C ALA A 58 -6.61 7.70 6.40
N TYR A 59 -6.61 7.82 5.08
CA TYR A 59 -5.54 8.40 4.28
C TYR A 59 -6.10 9.26 3.15
N ALA A 60 -5.65 10.50 3.04
CA ALA A 60 -5.91 11.36 1.89
C ALA A 60 -4.75 11.25 0.91
N THR A 61 -5.06 11.09 -0.38
CA THR A 61 -4.04 11.05 -1.44
C THR A 61 -3.28 12.36 -1.53
N LEU A 62 -2.03 12.32 -2.02
CA LEU A 62 -1.15 13.49 -2.13
C LEU A 62 -1.71 14.58 -3.06
N ASP A 63 -2.54 14.19 -4.03
CA ASP A 63 -3.27 15.11 -4.91
C ASP A 63 -4.56 15.67 -4.29
N GLU A 64 -4.89 15.26 -3.06
CA GLU A 64 -6.09 15.65 -2.31
C GLU A 64 -7.42 15.36 -3.03
N GLN A 65 -7.43 14.43 -4.00
CA GLN A 65 -8.63 14.10 -4.76
C GLN A 65 -9.42 12.95 -4.15
N ARG A 66 -8.77 12.09 -3.36
CA ARG A 66 -9.37 10.87 -2.81
C ARG A 66 -9.00 10.68 -1.35
N MET A 67 -9.88 10.02 -0.63
CA MET A 67 -9.62 9.53 0.72
C MET A 67 -9.92 8.03 0.75
N TYR A 68 -9.01 7.28 1.33
CA TYR A 68 -9.20 5.85 1.63
C TYR A 68 -9.33 5.68 3.14
N PHE A 69 -10.20 4.79 3.56
CA PHE A 69 -10.40 4.50 4.98
C PHE A 69 -10.95 3.09 5.19
N VAL A 70 -10.72 2.56 6.38
CA VAL A 70 -11.31 1.27 6.82
C VAL A 70 -12.39 1.57 7.85
N ASP A 71 -13.57 1.01 7.64
CA ASP A 71 -14.74 1.16 8.48
C ASP A 71 -15.37 -0.21 8.69
N ALA A 72 -15.35 -0.70 9.92
CA ALA A 72 -15.82 -2.03 10.31
C ALA A 72 -15.28 -3.14 9.38
N GLY A 73 -13.98 -3.19 9.16
CA GLY A 73 -13.31 -4.20 8.33
C GLY A 73 -13.56 -4.07 6.83
N THR A 74 -14.09 -2.93 6.39
CA THR A 74 -14.37 -2.63 4.98
C THR A 74 -13.48 -1.49 4.50
N LEU A 75 -12.64 -1.74 3.50
CA LEU A 75 -11.86 -0.73 2.83
C LEU A 75 -12.75 0.04 1.86
N LYS A 76 -12.79 1.34 2.00
CA LYS A 76 -13.61 2.25 1.20
C LYS A 76 -12.77 3.36 0.58
N ALA A 77 -13.16 3.80 -0.60
CA ALA A 77 -12.67 5.02 -1.24
C ALA A 77 -13.78 6.08 -1.24
N MET A 78 -13.40 7.33 -1.09
CA MET A 78 -14.30 8.47 -1.11
C MET A 78 -13.63 9.65 -1.83
N ASN A 79 -14.38 10.46 -2.56
CA ASN A 79 -13.85 11.70 -3.12
C ASN A 79 -13.56 12.72 -2.02
N ALA A 80 -12.61 13.64 -2.27
CA ALA A 80 -12.19 14.65 -1.30
C ALA A 80 -13.34 15.55 -0.79
N ASN A 81 -14.42 15.70 -1.56
CA ASN A 81 -15.61 16.44 -1.15
C ASN A 81 -16.54 15.65 -0.19
N GLY A 82 -16.16 14.47 0.26
CA GLY A 82 -16.94 13.66 1.18
C GLY A 82 -18.11 12.90 0.55
N THR A 83 -18.18 12.83 -0.77
CA THR A 83 -19.24 12.13 -1.49
C THR A 83 -18.77 10.82 -2.12
N SER A 84 -19.71 9.97 -2.53
CA SER A 84 -19.44 8.79 -3.33
C SER A 84 -18.52 7.76 -2.68
N ALA A 85 -18.76 7.40 -1.41
CA ALA A 85 -18.05 6.31 -0.78
C ALA A 85 -18.33 4.98 -1.49
N VAL A 86 -17.27 4.33 -1.97
CA VAL A 86 -17.31 3.03 -2.69
C VAL A 86 -16.54 2.00 -1.89
N THR A 87 -17.07 0.79 -1.79
CA THR A 87 -16.36 -0.35 -1.19
C THR A 87 -15.32 -0.89 -2.17
N LEU A 88 -14.08 -1.03 -1.72
CA LEU A 88 -12.98 -1.60 -2.48
C LEU A 88 -12.70 -3.06 -2.08
N ALA A 89 -12.69 -3.34 -0.79
CA ALA A 89 -12.46 -4.67 -0.24
C ALA A 89 -13.19 -4.84 1.10
N THR A 90 -13.44 -6.09 1.48
CA THR A 90 -14.08 -6.48 2.75
C THR A 90 -13.25 -7.54 3.46
N GLY A 91 -13.53 -7.76 4.74
CA GLY A 91 -12.85 -8.80 5.53
C GLY A 91 -11.47 -8.40 6.03
N LEU A 92 -11.18 -7.10 6.11
CA LEU A 92 -10.00 -6.59 6.78
C LEU A 92 -10.23 -6.58 8.30
N ASP A 93 -9.15 -6.79 9.06
CA ASP A 93 -9.21 -6.59 10.50
C ASP A 93 -9.45 -5.10 10.81
N ASP A 94 -10.28 -4.83 11.81
CA ASP A 94 -10.56 -3.48 12.28
C ASP A 94 -9.43 -2.98 13.20
N ALA A 95 -8.25 -2.78 12.62
CA ALA A 95 -7.03 -2.36 13.29
C ALA A 95 -6.47 -1.10 12.62
N PRO A 96 -5.67 -0.30 13.34
CA PRO A 96 -5.03 0.87 12.75
C PRO A 96 -4.25 0.53 11.49
N MET A 97 -4.50 1.28 10.42
CA MET A 97 -3.92 1.06 9.11
C MET A 97 -2.75 2.01 8.86
N ALA A 98 -1.61 1.47 8.43
CA ALA A 98 -0.50 2.23 7.88
C ALA A 98 -0.69 2.41 6.36
N TRP A 99 -0.33 3.58 5.87
CA TRP A 99 -0.51 3.99 4.48
C TRP A 99 0.77 4.58 3.90
N ALA A 100 1.01 4.35 2.61
CA ALA A 100 2.05 5.01 1.84
C ALA A 100 1.60 5.16 0.39
N GLU A 101 1.94 6.28 -0.24
CA GLU A 101 1.66 6.51 -1.65
C GLU A 101 2.95 6.61 -2.45
N ILE A 102 3.03 5.84 -3.53
CA ILE A 102 4.18 5.80 -4.43
C ILE A 102 3.65 5.67 -5.86
N ASN A 103 4.05 6.58 -6.74
CA ASN A 103 3.69 6.56 -8.16
C ASN A 103 2.16 6.46 -8.41
N GLY A 104 1.34 7.15 -7.63
CA GLY A 104 -0.11 7.15 -7.76
C GLY A 104 -0.78 5.84 -7.31
N GLN A 105 -0.05 4.96 -6.65
CA GLN A 105 -0.58 3.77 -5.99
C GLN A 105 -0.53 3.96 -4.47
N VAL A 106 -1.58 3.56 -3.77
CA VAL A 106 -1.64 3.63 -2.32
C VAL A 106 -1.46 2.24 -1.72
N PHE A 107 -0.41 2.07 -0.95
CA PHE A 107 -0.08 0.86 -0.21
C PHE A 107 -0.71 0.94 1.17
N TYR A 108 -1.29 -0.15 1.64
CA TYR A 108 -1.85 -0.24 2.98
C TYR A 108 -1.43 -1.52 3.71
N ALA A 109 -1.28 -1.45 5.02
CA ALA A 109 -1.03 -2.60 5.88
C ALA A 109 -1.46 -2.32 7.33
N ASN A 110 -1.95 -3.35 8.03
CA ASN A 110 -2.27 -3.31 9.46
C ASN A 110 -1.64 -4.46 10.26
N GLY A 111 -0.64 -5.13 9.68
CA GLY A 111 0.02 -6.30 10.27
C GLY A 111 -0.62 -7.63 9.91
N THR A 112 -1.93 -7.69 9.67
CA THR A 112 -2.66 -8.89 9.21
C THR A 112 -3.03 -8.78 7.74
N ASN A 113 -3.56 -7.64 7.32
CA ASN A 113 -3.98 -7.38 5.96
C ASN A 113 -3.02 -6.39 5.29
N SER A 114 -2.76 -6.60 4.02
CA SER A 114 -1.95 -5.70 3.21
C SER A 114 -2.42 -5.71 1.76
N GLY A 115 -2.19 -4.62 1.05
CA GLY A 115 -2.55 -4.52 -0.36
C GLY A 115 -2.09 -3.21 -0.99
N ILE A 116 -2.41 -3.08 -2.27
CA ILE A 116 -2.13 -1.92 -3.10
C ILE A 116 -3.46 -1.48 -3.72
N ILE A 117 -3.76 -0.20 -3.64
CA ILE A 117 -4.88 0.41 -4.36
C ILE A 117 -4.29 1.10 -5.59
N ALA A 118 -4.63 0.63 -6.77
CA ALA A 118 -4.21 1.23 -8.03
C ALA A 118 -4.99 2.53 -8.32
N ALA A 119 -4.53 3.30 -9.29
CA ALA A 119 -5.14 4.59 -9.66
C ALA A 119 -6.61 4.48 -10.11
N ASP A 120 -7.03 3.32 -10.60
CA ASP A 120 -8.41 3.00 -10.98
C ASP A 120 -9.25 2.43 -9.83
N ASN A 121 -8.74 2.42 -8.60
CA ASN A 121 -9.30 1.80 -7.39
C ASN A 121 -9.29 0.26 -7.40
N ALA A 122 -8.61 -0.42 -8.31
CA ALA A 122 -8.41 -1.85 -8.22
C ALA A 122 -7.55 -2.18 -6.99
N VAL A 123 -7.97 -3.17 -6.21
CA VAL A 123 -7.21 -3.65 -5.06
C VAL A 123 -6.38 -4.85 -5.50
N LEU A 124 -5.07 -4.73 -5.37
CA LEU A 124 -4.10 -5.73 -5.77
C LEU A 124 -3.39 -6.27 -4.52
N PRO A 125 -3.00 -7.54 -4.49
CA PRO A 125 -2.19 -8.07 -3.41
C PRO A 125 -0.81 -7.38 -3.40
N TRP A 126 -0.28 -7.14 -2.21
CA TRP A 126 1.07 -6.59 -2.05
C TRP A 126 2.13 -7.57 -2.56
N ALA A 127 2.01 -8.83 -2.16
CA ALA A 127 2.87 -9.91 -2.61
C ALA A 127 2.04 -11.03 -3.26
N TRP A 128 2.61 -11.66 -4.27
CA TRP A 128 2.07 -12.84 -4.91
C TRP A 128 2.85 -14.07 -4.46
N ALA A 129 2.15 -15.22 -4.38
CA ALA A 129 2.81 -16.47 -4.10
C ALA A 129 3.87 -16.75 -5.16
N VAL A 130 5.01 -17.29 -4.74
CA VAL A 130 6.02 -17.78 -5.67
C VAL A 130 5.49 -19.06 -6.34
N PRO A 131 5.83 -19.29 -7.63
CA PRO A 131 5.41 -20.49 -8.33
C PRO A 131 5.97 -21.77 -7.71
N THR A 132 5.30 -22.90 -7.97
CA THR A 132 5.85 -24.23 -7.69
C THR A 132 7.05 -24.50 -8.60
N ALA A 133 8.09 -25.14 -8.06
CA ALA A 133 9.28 -25.48 -8.83
C ALA A 133 8.94 -26.39 -10.03
N PRO A 134 9.54 -26.16 -11.22
CA PRO A 134 9.35 -27.04 -12.38
C PRO A 134 10.08 -28.37 -12.19
N THR A 135 9.81 -29.34 -13.06
CA THR A 135 10.52 -30.61 -13.10
C THR A 135 11.50 -30.61 -14.27
N LEU A 136 12.74 -31.04 -14.02
CA LEU A 136 13.77 -31.21 -15.04
C LEU A 136 13.97 -32.70 -15.36
N THR A 137 14.06 -33.03 -16.66
CA THR A 137 14.39 -34.36 -17.12
C THR A 137 15.39 -34.28 -18.26
N ALA A 138 16.32 -35.27 -18.30
CA ALA A 138 17.23 -35.46 -19.42
C ALA A 138 16.51 -36.18 -20.55
N VAL A 139 16.61 -35.66 -21.77
CA VAL A 139 16.09 -36.24 -23.01
C VAL A 139 17.20 -36.31 -24.02
N THR A 140 17.01 -37.04 -25.15
CA THR A 140 17.98 -37.09 -26.23
C THR A 140 18.18 -35.68 -26.85
N GLY A 141 19.43 -35.24 -27.04
CA GLY A 141 19.73 -33.93 -27.60
C GLY A 141 21.24 -33.64 -27.65
N ASN A 142 21.61 -32.37 -27.83
CA ASN A 142 22.99 -31.93 -28.01
C ASN A 142 23.33 -30.69 -27.17
N LEU A 143 22.89 -30.63 -25.92
CA LEU A 143 23.39 -29.61 -25.02
C LEU A 143 24.81 -29.92 -24.54
N ASP A 144 25.54 -28.87 -24.14
CA ASP A 144 26.84 -29.06 -23.51
C ASP A 144 26.68 -29.82 -22.20
N PRO A 145 27.54 -30.80 -21.89
CA PRO A 145 27.49 -31.53 -20.65
C PRO A 145 27.74 -30.62 -19.44
N GLY A 146 27.03 -30.85 -18.34
CA GLY A 146 27.21 -30.12 -17.11
C GLY A 146 25.92 -29.91 -16.34
N LEU A 147 26.02 -29.16 -15.22
CA LEU A 147 24.92 -28.89 -14.31
C LEU A 147 24.09 -27.72 -14.83
N TYR A 148 22.85 -27.98 -15.16
CA TYR A 148 21.84 -27.00 -15.53
C TYR A 148 20.92 -26.68 -14.35
N ARG A 149 20.48 -25.43 -14.27
CA ARG A 149 19.55 -24.97 -13.26
C ARG A 149 18.35 -24.30 -13.92
N ALA A 150 17.16 -24.48 -13.34
CA ALA A 150 15.97 -23.80 -13.81
C ALA A 150 15.11 -23.31 -12.65
N CYS A 151 14.42 -22.22 -12.88
CA CYS A 151 13.33 -21.71 -12.05
C CYS A 151 12.28 -21.05 -12.94
N ILE A 152 11.11 -20.79 -12.39
CA ILE A 152 10.04 -20.09 -13.07
C ILE A 152 9.55 -18.90 -12.25
N THR A 153 8.99 -17.90 -12.92
CA THR A 153 8.28 -16.77 -12.33
C THR A 153 6.94 -16.59 -13.03
N HIS A 154 6.01 -15.87 -12.42
CA HIS A 154 4.80 -15.39 -13.08
C HIS A 154 4.90 -13.87 -13.32
N HIS A 155 4.67 -13.47 -14.56
CA HIS A 155 4.51 -12.08 -14.95
C HIS A 155 3.04 -11.71 -14.93
N LEU A 156 2.70 -10.70 -14.16
CA LEU A 156 1.35 -10.25 -13.85
C LEU A 156 0.84 -9.24 -14.90
N PRO A 157 -0.48 -9.12 -15.08
CA PRO A 157 -1.05 -8.15 -16.02
C PRO A 157 -0.69 -6.69 -15.72
N ASP A 158 -0.38 -6.38 -14.46
CA ASP A 158 0.02 -5.05 -14.00
C ASP A 158 1.52 -4.75 -14.21
N GLY A 159 2.25 -5.66 -14.85
CA GLY A 159 3.68 -5.52 -15.18
C GLY A 159 4.63 -5.97 -14.09
N ARG A 160 4.14 -6.39 -12.92
CA ARG A 160 4.98 -6.97 -11.86
C ARG A 160 5.35 -8.42 -12.19
N GLU A 161 6.44 -8.88 -11.60
CA GLU A 161 6.90 -10.27 -11.68
C GLU A 161 7.01 -10.84 -10.26
N THR A 162 6.62 -12.12 -10.08
CA THR A 162 6.74 -12.79 -8.77
C THR A 162 8.20 -13.07 -8.45
N GLY A 163 8.48 -13.40 -7.19
CA GLY A 163 9.73 -14.07 -6.86
C GLY A 163 9.88 -15.39 -7.66
N PRO A 164 11.12 -15.87 -7.89
CA PRO A 164 11.35 -17.13 -8.56
C PRO A 164 10.88 -18.32 -7.70
N SER A 165 10.48 -19.40 -8.35
CA SER A 165 10.30 -20.69 -7.69
C SER A 165 11.60 -21.16 -7.06
N GLU A 166 11.54 -22.24 -6.26
CA GLU A 166 12.74 -22.95 -5.88
C GLU A 166 13.52 -23.37 -7.13
N VAL A 167 14.86 -23.25 -7.07
CA VAL A 167 15.75 -23.63 -8.17
C VAL A 167 15.90 -25.14 -8.19
N VAL A 168 15.62 -25.73 -9.34
CA VAL A 168 15.88 -27.16 -9.59
C VAL A 168 17.12 -27.33 -10.44
N GLU A 169 17.85 -28.41 -10.19
CA GLU A 169 19.14 -28.70 -10.84
C GLU A 169 19.11 -30.09 -11.49
N LEU A 170 19.79 -30.22 -12.63
CA LEU A 170 19.96 -31.48 -13.32
C LEU A 170 21.31 -31.54 -14.06
N GLU A 171 22.07 -32.64 -13.88
CA GLU A 171 23.28 -32.89 -14.64
C GLU A 171 22.89 -33.46 -16.01
N ILE A 172 23.40 -32.85 -17.08
CA ILE A 172 23.20 -33.27 -18.48
C ILE A 172 24.50 -33.91 -18.99
N ALA A 173 24.39 -35.11 -19.52
CA ALA A 173 25.52 -35.84 -20.11
C ALA A 173 25.62 -35.56 -21.63
N GLN A 174 26.73 -35.98 -22.25
CA GLN A 174 26.90 -35.95 -23.69
C GLN A 174 25.75 -36.65 -24.45
N GLY A 175 25.20 -36.00 -25.46
CA GLY A 175 24.09 -36.53 -26.25
C GLY A 175 22.71 -36.34 -25.61
N GLN A 176 22.62 -35.53 -24.57
CA GLN A 176 21.37 -35.19 -23.89
C GLN A 176 20.98 -33.73 -24.09
N ALA A 177 19.72 -33.45 -23.81
CA ALA A 177 19.13 -32.13 -23.70
C ALA A 177 18.26 -32.05 -22.44
N LEU A 178 17.93 -30.82 -22.04
CA LEU A 178 17.10 -30.50 -20.89
C LEU A 178 15.64 -30.33 -21.32
N GLN A 179 14.75 -31.12 -20.71
CA GLN A 179 13.32 -30.89 -20.77
C GLN A 179 12.84 -30.27 -19.46
N VAL A 180 12.13 -29.16 -19.55
CA VAL A 180 11.43 -28.51 -18.41
C VAL A 180 9.96 -28.85 -18.53
N SER A 181 9.37 -29.41 -17.47
CA SER A 181 7.96 -29.80 -17.39
C SER A 181 7.37 -29.45 -16.04
N GLY A 182 6.08 -29.71 -15.82
CA GLY A 182 5.40 -29.35 -14.57
C GLY A 182 5.36 -27.83 -14.35
N ILE A 183 5.34 -27.06 -15.44
CA ILE A 183 5.32 -25.60 -15.38
C ILE A 183 3.94 -25.13 -14.97
N GLU A 184 3.86 -24.52 -13.79
CA GLU A 184 2.62 -23.97 -13.27
C GLU A 184 2.09 -22.85 -14.20
N GLN A 185 0.79 -22.94 -14.51
CA GLN A 185 0.09 -21.93 -15.32
C GLN A 185 -1.05 -21.36 -14.51
N ILE A 186 -1.11 -20.03 -14.41
CA ILE A 186 -2.18 -19.30 -13.71
C ILE A 186 -2.93 -18.45 -14.73
N ALA A 187 -4.25 -18.56 -14.74
CA ALA A 187 -5.09 -17.78 -15.66
C ALA A 187 -4.84 -16.26 -15.51
N GLY A 188 -4.63 -15.57 -16.62
CA GLY A 188 -4.35 -14.13 -16.65
C GLY A 188 -2.90 -13.75 -16.33
N GLN A 189 -2.00 -14.71 -16.14
CA GLN A 189 -0.56 -14.48 -15.93
C GLN A 189 0.25 -15.14 -17.04
N THR A 190 1.49 -14.67 -17.25
CA THR A 190 2.44 -15.31 -18.17
C THR A 190 3.56 -15.93 -17.38
N THR A 191 3.76 -17.25 -17.52
CA THR A 191 4.88 -17.93 -16.86
C THR A 191 6.15 -17.75 -17.66
N HIS A 192 7.21 -17.30 -17.02
CA HIS A 192 8.56 -17.19 -17.59
C HIS A 192 9.43 -18.31 -17.05
N VAL A 193 10.16 -18.98 -17.95
CA VAL A 193 11.14 -20.00 -17.61
C VAL A 193 12.53 -19.41 -17.72
N TYR A 194 13.30 -19.55 -16.66
CA TYR A 194 14.69 -19.12 -16.59
C TYR A 194 15.60 -20.33 -16.45
N ILE A 195 16.64 -20.38 -17.26
CA ILE A 195 17.63 -21.46 -17.26
C ILE A 195 19.03 -20.87 -17.12
N ALA A 196 19.82 -21.42 -16.22
CA ALA A 196 21.26 -21.22 -16.20
C ALA A 196 21.92 -22.35 -16.99
N PRO A 197 22.75 -22.02 -18.01
CA PRO A 197 23.45 -23.01 -18.84
C PRO A 197 24.44 -23.84 -18.03
N ALA A 198 25.05 -24.86 -18.68
CA ALA A 198 25.99 -25.78 -18.07
C ALA A 198 27.01 -25.08 -17.15
N ASN A 199 27.02 -25.47 -15.88
CA ASN A 199 27.91 -24.98 -14.82
C ASN A 199 27.85 -23.47 -14.54
N SER A 200 26.82 -22.77 -15.05
CA SER A 200 26.56 -21.34 -14.80
C SER A 200 25.64 -21.14 -13.61
N THR A 201 25.77 -19.98 -12.96
CA THR A 201 24.83 -19.48 -11.95
C THR A 201 24.01 -18.29 -12.46
N VAL A 202 24.24 -17.90 -13.73
CA VAL A 202 23.53 -16.77 -14.35
C VAL A 202 22.30 -17.28 -15.10
N PHE A 203 21.13 -16.92 -14.62
CA PHE A 203 19.86 -17.29 -15.23
C PHE A 203 19.55 -16.39 -16.44
N GLN A 204 19.07 -17.01 -17.49
CA GLN A 204 18.60 -16.35 -18.71
C GLN A 204 17.17 -16.80 -18.99
N ARG A 205 16.34 -15.89 -19.44
CA ARG A 205 14.97 -16.22 -19.83
C ARG A 205 15.00 -17.11 -21.09
N ALA A 206 14.58 -18.35 -20.92
CA ALA A 206 14.56 -19.34 -21.99
C ALA A 206 13.27 -19.28 -22.82
N GLY A 207 12.17 -18.84 -22.23
CA GLY A 207 10.90 -18.73 -22.94
C GLY A 207 9.71 -18.46 -22.02
N SER A 208 8.54 -18.44 -22.64
CA SER A 208 7.24 -18.40 -21.96
C SER A 208 6.40 -19.47 -22.63
N PRO A 209 6.16 -20.60 -21.96
CA PRO A 209 5.29 -21.62 -22.52
C PRO A 209 3.89 -21.06 -22.67
N SER A 210 3.29 -21.27 -23.84
CA SER A 210 1.87 -20.99 -24.07
C SER A 210 1.01 -22.13 -23.51
N VAL A 211 -0.15 -21.80 -22.98
CA VAL A 211 -1.19 -22.76 -22.60
C VAL A 211 -1.76 -23.41 -23.84
#